data_9f834d87de9d474a41267d04c0df36d3
#
_entry.id   9f834d87de9d474a41267d04c0df36d3
#
_cell.length_a   1.000
_cell.length_b   1.000
_cell.length_c   1.000
_cell.angle_alpha   90.00
_cell.angle_beta   90.00
_cell.angle_gamma   90.00
#
_symmetry.space_group_name_H-M   'P 1'
#
loop_
_entity.id
_entity.type
_entity.pdbx_description
1 polymer ?
#
loop_
_entity_poly.entity_id
_entity_poly.type
_entity_poly.pdbx_seq_one_letter_code
_entity_poly.pdbx_strand_id
1 'polypeptide(L)'
;DKFPQYIDKSTKEVTDTFQKLGSNSAEANTFWQKMTAAYYQGKINFADKKDATADGNKNVTINGNGWGGYLVLAENPNNTGIMYKATSVNVLPAKQKDGSYENPKESITLVMKQDKEPGFEKEIPDISEITTGIGKIVNYRLNAQIPVYPADSIYKIFEISDQGGKGLKLVPDSIVVSLHAD
;
A
#
# COMPACT_ATOMS: atom_id res chain seq x y z
N ASP A 1 -4.28 20.19 3.16
CA ASP A 1 -3.27 21.16 2.73
C ASP A 1 -2.02 20.57 2.05
N LYS A 2 -1.89 19.23 1.96
CA LYS A 2 -0.73 18.58 1.30
C LYS A 2 -0.84 18.49 -0.22
N PHE A 3 -2.04 18.70 -0.76
CA PHE A 3 -2.32 18.61 -2.20
C PHE A 3 -3.18 19.79 -2.67
N PRO A 4 -2.69 21.04 -2.52
CA PRO A 4 -3.48 22.25 -2.75
C PRO A 4 -3.94 22.41 -4.20
N GLN A 5 -3.26 21.76 -5.15
CA GLN A 5 -3.64 21.78 -6.56
C GLN A 5 -4.91 20.97 -6.88
N TYR A 6 -5.34 20.10 -5.98
CA TYR A 6 -6.50 19.24 -6.17
C TYR A 6 -7.68 19.58 -5.26
N ILE A 7 -7.47 20.39 -4.24
CA ILE A 7 -8.49 20.82 -3.29
C ILE A 7 -8.54 22.35 -3.26
N ASP A 8 -9.69 22.91 -3.53
CA ASP A 8 -9.93 24.34 -3.34
C ASP A 8 -9.85 24.67 -1.85
N LYS A 9 -9.03 25.64 -1.48
CA LYS A 9 -8.80 25.99 -0.09
C LYS A 9 -9.97 26.70 0.57
N SER A 10 -10.78 27.39 -0.23
CA SER A 10 -11.93 28.17 0.25
C SER A 10 -13.16 27.31 0.43
N THR A 11 -13.48 26.48 -0.55
CA THR A 11 -14.67 25.63 -0.54
C THR A 11 -14.45 24.26 0.07
N LYS A 12 -13.20 23.80 0.17
CA LYS A 12 -12.81 22.43 0.54
C LYS A 12 -13.25 21.37 -0.48
N GLU A 13 -13.70 21.79 -1.64
CA GLU A 13 -14.12 20.92 -2.71
C GLU A 13 -12.96 20.47 -3.59
N VAL A 14 -13.16 19.38 -4.31
CA VAL A 14 -12.23 18.90 -5.31
C VAL A 14 -12.22 19.86 -6.50
N THR A 15 -11.04 20.33 -6.91
CA THR A 15 -10.93 21.29 -8.00
C THR A 15 -11.43 20.74 -9.32
N ASP A 16 -11.88 21.61 -10.22
CA ASP A 16 -12.25 21.25 -11.60
C ASP A 16 -11.15 20.48 -12.33
N THR A 17 -9.89 20.81 -12.05
CA THR A 17 -8.76 20.09 -12.60
C THR A 17 -8.80 18.62 -12.25
N PHE A 18 -9.01 18.28 -10.97
CA PHE A 18 -9.11 16.90 -10.53
C PHE A 18 -10.40 16.24 -11.02
N GLN A 19 -11.52 16.95 -11.06
CA GLN A 19 -12.78 16.41 -11.57
C GLN A 19 -12.68 16.03 -13.07
N LYS A 20 -11.89 16.75 -13.84
CA LYS A 20 -11.65 16.46 -15.27
C LYS A 20 -10.69 15.30 -15.49
N LEU A 21 -9.91 14.94 -14.47
CA LEU A 21 -9.03 13.78 -14.53
C LEU A 21 -9.89 12.52 -14.39
N GLY A 22 -10.14 11.81 -15.44
CA GLY A 22 -10.76 10.48 -15.36
C GLY A 22 -9.96 9.57 -14.42
N SER A 23 -10.60 8.57 -13.82
CA SER A 23 -9.96 7.64 -12.87
C SER A 23 -8.73 6.90 -13.44
N ASN A 24 -8.56 6.88 -14.75
CA ASN A 24 -7.45 6.22 -15.46
C ASN A 24 -6.44 7.20 -16.06
N SER A 25 -6.53 8.50 -15.76
CA SER A 25 -5.54 9.46 -16.25
C SER A 25 -4.20 9.31 -15.51
N ALA A 26 -3.10 9.67 -16.17
CA ALA A 26 -1.77 9.64 -15.56
C ALA A 26 -1.68 10.52 -14.31
N GLU A 27 -2.33 11.67 -14.34
CA GLU A 27 -2.38 12.61 -13.21
C GLU A 27 -3.16 12.04 -12.02
N ALA A 28 -4.32 11.41 -12.26
CA ALA A 28 -5.09 10.74 -11.20
C ALA A 28 -4.28 9.58 -10.60
N ASN A 29 -3.63 8.77 -11.41
CA ASN A 29 -2.75 7.70 -10.94
C ASN A 29 -1.60 8.26 -10.09
N THR A 30 -0.96 9.33 -10.53
CA THR A 30 0.11 10.01 -9.78
C THR A 30 -0.41 10.52 -8.43
N PHE A 31 -1.58 11.14 -8.41
CA PHE A 31 -2.22 11.60 -7.18
C PHE A 31 -2.43 10.44 -6.19
N TRP A 32 -3.05 9.35 -6.64
CA TRP A 32 -3.35 8.21 -5.77
C TRP A 32 -2.10 7.47 -5.30
N GLN A 33 -1.07 7.38 -6.12
CA GLN A 33 0.23 6.84 -5.68
C GLN A 33 0.84 7.70 -4.56
N LYS A 34 0.80 9.04 -4.67
CA LYS A 34 1.27 9.95 -3.63
C LYS A 34 0.46 9.81 -2.34
N MET A 35 -0.86 9.67 -2.46
CA MET A 35 -1.74 9.47 -1.30
C MET A 35 -1.44 8.15 -0.59
N THR A 36 -1.29 7.07 -1.36
CA THR A 36 -0.95 5.75 -0.83
C THR A 36 0.38 5.77 -0.09
N ALA A 37 1.42 6.33 -0.72
CA ALA A 37 2.73 6.43 -0.09
C ALA A 37 2.71 7.30 1.19
N ALA A 38 1.99 8.42 1.17
CA ALA A 38 1.85 9.29 2.33
C ALA A 38 1.11 8.60 3.49
N TYR A 39 0.12 7.76 3.17
CA TYR A 39 -0.60 6.96 4.16
C TYR A 39 0.33 5.92 4.83
N TYR A 40 1.02 5.10 4.04
CA TYR A 40 1.95 4.10 4.58
C TYR A 40 3.12 4.72 5.36
N GLN A 41 3.52 5.95 5.03
CA GLN A 41 4.53 6.70 5.78
C GLN A 41 3.96 7.40 7.04
N GLY A 42 2.68 7.20 7.36
CA GLY A 42 2.03 7.87 8.50
C GLY A 42 1.91 9.38 8.38
N LYS A 43 2.09 9.94 7.17
CA LYS A 43 2.05 11.38 6.93
C LYS A 43 0.64 11.94 6.79
N ILE A 44 -0.31 11.09 6.46
CA ILE A 44 -1.73 11.41 6.35
C ILE A 44 -2.57 10.30 6.97
N ASN A 45 -3.75 10.67 7.47
CA ASN A 45 -4.80 9.75 7.88
C ASN A 45 -6.07 10.10 7.10
N PHE A 46 -6.83 9.09 6.73
CA PHE A 46 -8.15 9.26 6.15
C PHE A 46 -9.19 9.38 7.27
N ALA A 47 -10.09 10.36 7.15
CA ALA A 47 -11.13 10.59 8.17
C ALA A 47 -12.12 9.44 8.24
N ASP A 48 -12.46 8.86 7.08
CA ASP A 48 -13.42 7.77 6.94
C ASP A 48 -12.70 6.49 6.49
N LYS A 49 -12.04 5.85 7.43
CA LYS A 49 -11.49 4.51 7.21
C LYS A 49 -12.55 3.47 7.55
N LYS A 50 -12.76 2.53 6.64
CA LYS A 50 -13.63 1.36 6.85
C LYS A 50 -12.84 0.11 6.56
N ASP A 51 -12.84 -0.81 7.50
CA ASP A 51 -12.20 -2.11 7.36
C ASP A 51 -13.28 -3.17 7.14
N ALA A 52 -13.01 -4.13 6.27
CA ALA A 52 -13.87 -5.28 6.05
C ALA A 52 -13.03 -6.49 5.66
N THR A 53 -13.53 -7.68 6.01
CA THR A 53 -12.88 -8.94 5.68
C THR A 53 -13.61 -9.60 4.50
N ALA A 54 -12.85 -10.09 3.54
CA ALA A 54 -13.41 -10.81 2.39
C ALA A 54 -14.04 -12.15 2.83
N ASP A 55 -15.12 -12.52 2.16
CA ASP A 55 -15.78 -13.81 2.32
C ASP A 55 -14.98 -14.97 1.70
N GLY A 56 -15.51 -16.19 1.79
CA GLY A 56 -14.90 -17.39 1.20
C GLY A 56 -14.73 -17.33 -0.32
N ASN A 57 -15.46 -16.46 -1.01
CA ASN A 57 -15.36 -16.22 -2.46
C ASN A 57 -14.42 -15.05 -2.78
N LYS A 58 -13.70 -14.53 -1.79
CA LYS A 58 -12.80 -13.38 -1.90
C LYS A 58 -13.50 -12.07 -2.28
N ASN A 59 -14.78 -11.96 -1.98
CA ASN A 59 -15.57 -10.75 -2.17
C ASN A 59 -15.74 -9.99 -0.86
N VAL A 60 -15.74 -8.68 -0.96
CA VAL A 60 -16.05 -7.79 0.16
C VAL A 60 -16.91 -6.64 -0.33
N THR A 61 -17.91 -6.29 0.45
CA THR A 61 -18.73 -5.10 0.21
C THR A 61 -18.43 -4.05 1.26
N ILE A 62 -18.04 -2.87 0.81
CA ILE A 62 -17.77 -1.72 1.67
C ILE A 62 -18.74 -0.62 1.28
N ASN A 63 -19.54 -0.16 2.24
CA ASN A 63 -20.46 0.95 2.02
C ASN A 63 -19.69 2.27 2.04
N GLY A 64 -19.67 2.96 0.90
CA GLY A 64 -19.10 4.30 0.76
C GLY A 64 -20.02 5.40 1.28
N ASN A 65 -19.49 6.63 1.31
CA ASN A 65 -20.23 7.82 1.77
C ASN A 65 -20.76 8.68 0.61
N GLY A 66 -21.02 8.07 -0.54
CA GLY A 66 -21.54 8.78 -1.71
C GLY A 66 -20.43 9.27 -2.66
N TRP A 67 -20.48 10.52 -3.06
CA TRP A 67 -19.48 11.11 -3.95
C TRP A 67 -18.14 11.30 -3.25
N GLY A 68 -17.08 11.02 -3.98
CA GLY A 68 -15.72 11.19 -3.47
C GLY A 68 -14.70 10.31 -4.16
N GLY A 69 -13.47 10.49 -3.78
CA GLY A 69 -12.36 9.61 -4.13
C GLY A 69 -12.13 8.57 -3.04
N TYR A 70 -12.05 7.32 -3.43
CA TYR A 70 -11.83 6.20 -2.52
C TYR A 70 -10.51 5.51 -2.86
N LEU A 71 -9.70 5.29 -1.86
CA LEU A 71 -8.51 4.46 -1.94
C LEU A 71 -8.81 3.12 -1.27
N VAL A 72 -8.65 2.04 -2.02
CA VAL A 72 -8.86 0.68 -1.54
C VAL A 72 -7.51 0.00 -1.40
N LEU A 73 -7.21 -0.42 -0.19
CA LEU A 73 -6.02 -1.17 0.17
C LEU A 73 -6.46 -2.56 0.64
N ALA A 74 -5.75 -3.59 0.24
CA ALA A 74 -6.00 -4.93 0.71
C ALA A 74 -4.73 -5.51 1.31
N GLU A 75 -4.88 -6.17 2.44
CA GLU A 75 -3.83 -6.88 3.15
C GLU A 75 -4.12 -8.37 3.12
N ASN A 76 -3.07 -9.16 3.10
CA ASN A 76 -3.16 -10.61 3.16
C ASN A 76 -2.57 -11.09 4.51
N PRO A 77 -3.38 -11.21 5.56
CA PRO A 77 -2.90 -11.52 6.90
C PRO A 77 -2.30 -12.94 7.01
N ASN A 78 -2.61 -13.80 6.06
CA ASN A 78 -2.13 -15.19 6.06
C ASN A 78 -0.79 -15.38 5.35
N ASN A 79 -0.18 -14.31 4.85
CA ASN A 79 1.10 -14.32 4.15
C ASN A 79 1.20 -15.47 3.11
N THR A 80 0.27 -15.51 2.17
CA THR A 80 0.18 -16.58 1.16
C THR A 80 1.05 -16.32 -0.08
N GLY A 81 2.01 -15.41 0.01
CA GLY A 81 2.87 -15.02 -1.12
C GLY A 81 2.15 -14.19 -2.19
N ILE A 82 1.05 -13.54 -1.82
CA ILE A 82 0.27 -12.66 -2.71
C ILE A 82 0.19 -11.26 -2.11
N MET A 83 0.55 -10.27 -2.89
CA MET A 83 0.34 -8.85 -2.59
C MET A 83 -0.79 -8.29 -3.44
N TYR A 84 -1.52 -7.33 -2.89
CA TYR A 84 -2.55 -6.59 -3.64
C TYR A 84 -2.06 -5.17 -3.94
N LYS A 85 -2.27 -4.74 -5.18
CA LYS A 85 -1.97 -3.36 -5.58
C LYS A 85 -3.07 -2.43 -5.07
N ALA A 86 -2.68 -1.30 -4.51
CA ALA A 86 -3.64 -0.25 -4.15
C ALA A 86 -4.49 0.12 -5.36
N THR A 87 -5.78 0.24 -5.15
CA THR A 87 -6.74 0.59 -6.20
C THR A 87 -7.53 1.81 -5.76
N SER A 88 -7.81 2.72 -6.67
CA SER A 88 -8.63 3.88 -6.40
C SER A 88 -9.84 3.93 -7.29
N VAL A 89 -10.88 4.57 -6.80
CA VAL A 89 -12.07 4.91 -7.58
C VAL A 89 -12.56 6.29 -7.23
N ASN A 90 -12.92 7.06 -8.25
CA ASN A 90 -13.55 8.36 -8.09
C ASN A 90 -15.04 8.23 -8.41
N VAL A 91 -15.88 8.48 -7.41
CA VAL A 91 -17.33 8.58 -7.54
C VAL A 91 -17.66 10.06 -7.62
N LEU A 92 -17.67 10.60 -8.84
CA LEU A 92 -17.88 12.02 -9.08
C LEU A 92 -19.30 12.28 -9.57
N PRO A 93 -19.91 13.42 -9.17
CA PRO A 93 -21.20 13.80 -9.70
C PRO A 93 -21.10 14.18 -11.18
N ALA A 94 -22.02 13.69 -12.00
CA ALA A 94 -22.18 14.16 -13.36
C ALA A 94 -23.25 15.24 -13.42
N LYS A 95 -22.90 16.44 -13.90
CA LYS A 95 -23.84 17.54 -14.06
C LYS A 95 -24.77 17.25 -15.22
N GLN A 96 -26.07 17.30 -14.96
CA GLN A 96 -27.13 17.13 -15.94
C GLN A 96 -27.38 18.43 -16.74
N LYS A 97 -28.11 18.32 -17.85
CA LYS A 97 -28.41 19.47 -18.71
C LYS A 97 -29.28 20.55 -18.01
N ASP A 98 -30.04 20.13 -17.01
CA ASP A 98 -30.90 21.03 -16.20
C ASP A 98 -30.15 21.70 -15.04
N GLY A 99 -28.84 21.40 -14.89
CA GLY A 99 -27.99 21.93 -13.84
C GLY A 99 -27.99 21.09 -12.55
N SER A 100 -28.83 20.06 -12.46
CA SER A 100 -28.78 19.09 -11.36
C SER A 100 -27.59 18.16 -11.47
N TYR A 101 -27.33 17.40 -10.42
CA TYR A 101 -26.30 16.38 -10.41
C TYR A 101 -26.90 14.98 -10.35
N GLU A 102 -26.30 14.06 -11.08
CA GLU A 102 -26.66 12.65 -11.04
C GLU A 102 -26.44 12.09 -9.63
N ASN A 103 -27.34 11.21 -9.20
CA ASN A 103 -27.15 10.48 -7.95
C ASN A 103 -25.91 9.59 -8.01
N PRO A 104 -25.22 9.35 -6.88
CA PRO A 104 -24.13 8.40 -6.82
C PRO A 104 -24.58 7.02 -7.31
N LYS A 105 -23.68 6.31 -7.96
CA LYS A 105 -23.95 4.92 -8.33
C LYS A 105 -24.23 4.10 -7.07
N GLU A 106 -25.24 3.23 -7.14
CA GLU A 106 -25.59 2.36 -6.02
C GLU A 106 -24.49 1.38 -5.66
N SER A 107 -23.75 0.91 -6.66
CA SER A 107 -22.60 0.04 -6.45
C SER A 107 -21.54 0.19 -7.54
N ILE A 108 -20.28 -0.03 -7.16
CA ILE A 108 -19.13 -0.10 -8.05
C ILE A 108 -18.35 -1.37 -7.70
N THR A 109 -18.13 -2.22 -8.68
CA THR A 109 -17.29 -3.40 -8.51
C THR A 109 -15.85 -3.06 -8.88
N LEU A 110 -14.92 -3.30 -7.96
CA LEU A 110 -13.50 -3.18 -8.17
C LEU A 110 -12.86 -4.56 -8.11
N VAL A 111 -11.96 -4.83 -9.04
CA VAL A 111 -11.12 -6.03 -9.01
C VAL A 111 -9.72 -5.60 -8.61
N MET A 112 -9.29 -6.06 -7.42
CA MET A 112 -7.94 -5.78 -6.94
C MET A 112 -6.92 -6.57 -7.76
N LYS A 113 -5.95 -5.86 -8.33
CA LYS A 113 -4.81 -6.50 -8.99
C LYS A 113 -3.91 -7.11 -7.93
N GLN A 114 -3.53 -8.36 -8.14
CA GLN A 114 -2.61 -9.08 -7.28
C GLN A 114 -1.28 -9.31 -8.00
N ASP A 115 -0.23 -9.45 -7.20
CA ASP A 115 1.10 -9.80 -7.65
C ASP A 115 1.72 -10.80 -6.69
N LYS A 116 2.77 -11.48 -7.11
CA LYS A 116 3.51 -12.37 -6.24
C LYS A 116 4.28 -11.55 -5.20
N GLU A 117 4.21 -11.97 -3.96
CA GLU A 117 5.06 -11.39 -2.93
C GLU A 117 6.53 -11.70 -3.25
N PRO A 118 7.44 -10.74 -3.12
CA PRO A 118 8.86 -11.00 -3.28
C PRO A 118 9.34 -12.08 -2.31
N GLY A 119 10.23 -12.93 -2.77
CA GLY A 119 10.83 -13.96 -1.93
C GLY A 119 11.55 -13.33 -0.73
N PHE A 120 11.30 -13.88 0.45
CA PHE A 120 12.02 -13.52 1.68
C PHE A 120 12.39 -14.80 2.44
N GLU A 121 13.64 -14.90 2.81
CA GLU A 121 14.16 -16.04 3.54
C GLU A 121 15.07 -15.56 4.68
N LYS A 122 14.93 -16.18 5.83
CA LYS A 122 15.82 -15.98 6.97
C LYS A 122 16.50 -17.29 7.31
N GLU A 123 17.80 -17.28 7.33
CA GLU A 123 18.62 -18.46 7.62
C GLU A 123 19.72 -18.18 8.64
N ILE A 124 20.25 -19.24 9.22
CA ILE A 124 21.47 -19.22 10.00
C ILE A 124 22.50 -20.02 9.20
N PRO A 125 23.48 -19.36 8.53
CA PRO A 125 24.26 -20.00 7.48
C PRO A 125 25.18 -21.12 7.96
N ASP A 126 25.62 -21.13 9.20
CA ASP A 126 26.65 -22.04 9.70
C ASP A 126 26.15 -22.98 10.80
N ILE A 127 24.93 -23.53 10.62
CA ILE A 127 24.41 -24.51 11.58
C ILE A 127 25.01 -25.87 11.32
N SER A 128 26.14 -26.19 12.02
CA SER A 128 26.55 -27.57 12.24
C SER A 128 25.91 -28.16 13.51
N GLU A 129 25.50 -27.34 14.48
CA GLU A 129 24.86 -27.76 15.70
C GLU A 129 23.89 -26.66 16.23
N ILE A 130 22.64 -27.03 16.57
CA ILE A 130 21.56 -26.11 16.99
C ILE A 130 21.76 -25.55 18.41
N THR A 131 22.73 -25.94 19.16
CA THR A 131 22.94 -25.49 20.53
C THR A 131 23.84 -24.27 20.61
N THR A 132 23.25 -23.09 20.69
CA THR A 132 23.96 -21.88 21.06
C THR A 132 23.87 -21.65 22.56
N GLY A 133 25.02 -21.51 23.22
CA GLY A 133 25.06 -21.17 24.64
C GLY A 133 24.95 -19.66 24.88
N ILE A 134 24.63 -19.28 26.13
CA ILE A 134 24.62 -17.88 26.55
C ILE A 134 25.96 -17.22 26.24
N GLY A 135 25.94 -16.04 25.62
CA GLY A 135 27.12 -15.26 25.24
C GLY A 135 27.77 -15.66 23.90
N LYS A 136 27.15 -16.58 23.17
CA LYS A 136 27.63 -16.93 21.82
C LYS A 136 27.01 -15.97 20.77
N ILE A 137 27.79 -15.71 19.72
CA ILE A 137 27.33 -14.93 18.56
C ILE A 137 26.62 -15.88 17.60
N VAL A 138 25.43 -15.48 17.16
CA VAL A 138 24.67 -16.16 16.10
C VAL A 138 24.58 -15.25 14.89
N ASN A 139 25.05 -15.71 13.75
CA ASN A 139 24.95 -14.99 12.50
C ASN A 139 23.63 -15.35 11.80
N TYR A 140 22.90 -14.34 11.39
CA TYR A 140 21.68 -14.48 10.59
C TYR A 140 21.93 -13.92 9.19
N ARG A 141 21.32 -14.55 8.20
CA ARG A 141 21.25 -14.02 6.84
C ARG A 141 19.79 -13.83 6.46
N LEU A 142 19.47 -12.65 5.96
CA LEU A 142 18.16 -12.30 5.42
C LEU A 142 18.33 -12.15 3.91
N ASN A 143 17.73 -13.04 3.14
CA ASN A 143 17.70 -12.97 1.68
C ASN A 143 16.33 -12.44 1.27
N ALA A 144 16.31 -11.37 0.51
CA ALA A 144 15.07 -10.77 0.05
C ALA A 144 15.18 -10.38 -1.41
N GLN A 145 14.18 -10.73 -2.19
CA GLN A 145 14.10 -10.33 -3.58
C GLN A 145 13.53 -8.92 -3.66
N ILE A 146 14.20 -8.01 -4.36
CA ILE A 146 13.69 -6.68 -4.61
C ILE A 146 12.50 -6.78 -5.59
N PRO A 147 11.32 -6.24 -5.23
CA PRO A 147 10.18 -6.30 -6.13
C PRO A 147 10.40 -5.47 -7.38
N VAL A 148 9.90 -5.97 -8.50
CA VAL A 148 9.87 -5.21 -9.75
C VAL A 148 8.75 -4.17 -9.66
N TYR A 149 9.12 -2.91 -9.54
CA TYR A 149 8.16 -1.82 -9.53
C TYR A 149 7.76 -1.46 -10.98
N PRO A 150 6.48 -1.15 -11.24
CA PRO A 150 6.08 -0.57 -12.52
C PRO A 150 6.91 0.66 -12.88
N ALA A 151 7.16 0.87 -14.17
CA ALA A 151 8.01 1.97 -14.65
C ALA A 151 7.47 3.36 -14.25
N ASP A 152 6.15 3.48 -14.12
CA ASP A 152 5.43 4.68 -13.72
C ASP A 152 5.33 4.86 -12.18
N SER A 153 5.89 3.95 -11.39
CA SER A 153 5.89 4.06 -9.93
C SER A 153 6.76 5.22 -9.48
N ILE A 154 6.13 6.23 -8.89
CA ILE A 154 6.82 7.42 -8.35
C ILE A 154 7.38 7.21 -6.95
N TYR A 155 6.90 6.19 -6.23
CA TYR A 155 7.41 5.78 -4.93
C TYR A 155 7.78 4.30 -4.97
N LYS A 156 9.03 4.03 -4.65
CA LYS A 156 9.57 2.67 -4.56
C LYS A 156 10.09 2.53 -3.14
N ILE A 157 9.38 1.75 -2.35
CA ILE A 157 9.75 1.48 -0.95
C ILE A 157 10.03 0.00 -0.85
N PHE A 158 11.22 -0.32 -0.36
CA PHE A 158 11.63 -1.66 -0.02
C PHE A 158 12.28 -1.60 1.36
N GLU A 159 11.68 -2.26 2.32
CA GLU A 159 12.10 -2.28 3.71
C GLU A 159 12.18 -3.72 4.18
N ILE A 160 13.26 -4.06 4.83
CA ILE A 160 13.43 -5.33 5.53
C ILE A 160 13.56 -5.00 7.00
N SER A 161 12.72 -5.60 7.82
CA SER A 161 12.78 -5.48 9.27
C SER A 161 12.92 -6.85 9.91
N ASP A 162 13.74 -6.93 10.96
CA ASP A 162 13.84 -8.13 11.78
C ASP A 162 13.82 -7.74 13.26
N GLN A 163 13.08 -8.51 14.03
CA GLN A 163 12.99 -8.30 15.47
C GLN A 163 13.55 -9.50 16.20
N GLY A 164 14.67 -9.29 16.91
CA GLY A 164 15.26 -10.30 17.78
C GLY A 164 14.31 -10.71 18.93
N GLY A 165 14.24 -12.01 19.20
CA GLY A 165 13.49 -12.54 20.34
C GLY A 165 14.12 -12.16 21.69
N LYS A 166 13.38 -12.39 22.78
CA LYS A 166 13.91 -12.20 24.14
C LYS A 166 15.18 -13.05 24.34
N GLY A 167 16.23 -12.41 24.81
CA GLY A 167 17.52 -13.06 25.02
C GLY A 167 18.54 -12.86 23.89
N LEU A 168 18.13 -12.27 22.76
CA LEU A 168 19.04 -11.86 21.70
C LEU A 168 19.36 -10.37 21.84
N LYS A 169 20.61 -10.02 21.59
CA LYS A 169 21.07 -8.63 21.54
C LYS A 169 21.85 -8.44 20.26
N LEU A 170 21.49 -7.41 19.51
CA LEU A 170 22.23 -7.02 18.31
C LEU A 170 23.66 -6.63 18.70
N VAL A 171 24.65 -7.17 18.00
CA VAL A 171 26.04 -6.71 18.08
C VAL A 171 26.12 -5.40 17.30
N PRO A 172 26.55 -4.29 17.91
CA PRO A 172 26.70 -3.02 17.21
C PRO A 172 27.60 -3.17 15.96
N ASP A 173 27.24 -2.46 14.90
CA ASP A 173 28.00 -2.38 13.64
C ASP A 173 28.19 -3.73 12.92
N SER A 174 27.38 -4.74 13.27
CA SER A 174 27.46 -6.09 12.67
C SER A 174 26.56 -6.29 11.46
N ILE A 175 25.72 -5.32 11.13
CA ILE A 175 24.81 -5.41 9.97
C ILE A 175 25.58 -5.08 8.69
N VAL A 176 25.59 -6.02 7.75
CA VAL A 176 26.15 -5.82 6.41
C VAL A 176 25.02 -6.00 5.40
N VAL A 177 24.89 -5.05 4.49
CA VAL A 177 23.91 -5.11 3.40
C VAL A 177 24.66 -5.23 2.08
N SER A 178 24.28 -6.21 1.27
CA SER A 178 24.84 -6.41 -0.07
C SER A 178 23.72 -6.57 -1.09
N LEU A 179 23.94 -6.07 -2.30
CA LEU A 179 23.06 -6.24 -3.44
C LEU A 179 23.71 -7.22 -4.41
N HIS A 180 22.99 -8.26 -4.79
CA HIS A 180 23.39 -9.19 -5.82
C HIS A 180 22.47 -9.00 -7.03
N ALA A 181 23.05 -8.90 -8.23
CA ALA A 181 22.31 -8.96 -9.48
C ALA A 181 22.33 -10.42 -9.95
N ASP A 182 21.14 -10.94 -10.31
CA ASP A 182 20.98 -12.26 -10.94
C ASP A 182 21.38 -12.19 -12.41
#